data_780e69c286f5bc0fe7e8e8687288ceab
#
_entry.id   780e69c286f5bc0fe7e8e8687288ceab
#
_cell.length_a   1.000
_cell.length_b   1.000
_cell.length_c   1.000
_cell.angle_alpha   90.00
_cell.angle_beta   90.00
_cell.angle_gamma   90.00
#
_symmetry.space_group_name_H-M   'P 1'
#
loop_
_entity.id
_entity.type
_entity.pdbx_description
1 polymer ?
#
loop_
_entity_poly.entity_id
_entity_poly.type
_entity_poly.pdbx_seq_one_letter_code
_entity_poly.pdbx_strand_id
1 'polypeptide(L)'
;MANIGFYAGSFSPVTRGHLGIVCEALNDYQKVIVGVGINDSKQQLYSLDERCEMINAALDDLLFEYEYRDLVGYRFSRSEEKAVCRLRENRGCVEIVGYRDLTVDCALRSGA
;
A
#
# COMPACT_ATOMS: atom_id res chain seq x y z
N MET A 1 -4.98 8.88 -19.88
CA MET A 1 -5.19 9.65 -18.63
C MET A 1 -4.85 8.78 -17.44
N ALA A 2 -4.02 9.30 -16.53
CA ALA A 2 -3.64 8.55 -15.34
C ALA A 2 -4.84 8.43 -14.40
N ASN A 3 -5.13 7.23 -13.91
CA ASN A 3 -6.10 7.02 -12.86
C ASN A 3 -5.38 6.66 -11.57
N ILE A 4 -5.85 7.22 -10.48
CA ILE A 4 -5.25 7.08 -9.16
C ILE A 4 -6.27 6.49 -8.21
N GLY A 5 -5.92 5.36 -7.58
CA GLY A 5 -6.71 4.75 -6.54
C GLY A 5 -6.27 5.26 -5.17
N PHE A 6 -7.21 5.36 -4.24
CA PHE A 6 -6.94 5.76 -2.87
C PHE A 6 -7.43 4.68 -1.92
N TYR A 7 -6.51 4.14 -1.12
CA TYR A 7 -6.83 3.10 -0.15
C TYR A 7 -6.55 3.63 1.25
N ALA A 8 -7.61 3.87 2.00
CA ALA A 8 -7.54 4.46 3.34
C ALA A 8 -7.65 3.41 4.43
N GLY A 9 -6.91 3.61 5.50
CA GLY A 9 -6.98 2.76 6.68
C GLY A 9 -6.12 3.29 7.79
N SER A 10 -6.18 2.63 8.94
CA SER A 10 -5.29 2.94 10.06
C SER A 10 -3.95 2.21 9.95
N PHE A 11 -3.96 1.02 9.37
CA PHE A 11 -2.77 0.18 9.18
C PHE A 11 -1.93 0.06 10.46
N SER A 12 -2.53 -0.48 11.49
CA SER A 12 -1.94 -0.52 12.84
C SER A 12 -1.93 -1.95 13.42
N PRO A 13 -1.12 -2.87 12.90
CA PRO A 13 -0.18 -2.70 11.75
C PRO A 13 -0.79 -3.07 10.39
N VAL A 14 -0.03 -2.86 9.33
CA VAL A 14 -0.35 -3.37 8.01
C VAL A 14 -0.32 -4.91 8.03
N THR A 15 -1.20 -5.54 7.26
CA THR A 15 -1.30 -6.99 7.17
C THR A 15 -1.18 -7.45 5.72
N ARG A 16 -1.06 -8.78 5.53
CA ARG A 16 -1.07 -9.36 4.18
C ARG A 16 -2.37 -9.08 3.44
N GLY A 17 -3.50 -9.01 4.17
CA GLY A 17 -4.78 -8.63 3.57
C GLY A 17 -4.74 -7.23 2.96
N HIS A 18 -4.11 -6.28 3.66
CA HIS A 18 -3.91 -4.93 3.14
C HIS A 18 -3.06 -4.95 1.87
N LEU A 19 -1.97 -5.72 1.88
CA LEU A 19 -1.09 -5.85 0.70
C LEU A 19 -1.82 -6.46 -0.49
N GLY A 20 -2.70 -7.42 -0.24
CA GLY A 20 -3.53 -8.03 -1.28
C GLY A 20 -4.42 -7.00 -1.97
N ILE A 21 -5.01 -6.10 -1.19
CA ILE A 21 -5.85 -5.02 -1.74
C ILE A 21 -5.00 -4.06 -2.57
N VAL A 22 -3.81 -3.71 -2.10
CA VAL A 22 -2.88 -2.85 -2.87
C VAL A 22 -2.53 -3.52 -4.20
N CYS A 23 -2.24 -4.81 -4.19
CA CYS A 23 -1.93 -5.56 -5.42
C CYS A 23 -3.10 -5.55 -6.40
N GLU A 24 -4.31 -5.78 -5.91
CA GLU A 24 -5.51 -5.72 -6.76
C GLU A 24 -5.69 -4.31 -7.35
N ALA A 25 -5.50 -3.29 -6.53
CA ALA A 25 -5.63 -1.90 -6.99
C ALA A 25 -4.60 -1.56 -8.06
N LEU A 26 -3.38 -2.08 -7.95
CA LEU A 26 -2.33 -1.86 -8.95
C LEU A 26 -2.66 -2.47 -10.32
N ASN A 27 -3.58 -3.42 -10.38
CA ASN A 27 -4.08 -3.96 -11.64
C ASN A 27 -5.11 -3.04 -12.31
N ASP A 28 -5.80 -2.21 -11.51
CA ASP A 28 -6.88 -1.35 -11.99
C ASP A 28 -6.46 0.11 -12.15
N TYR A 29 -5.44 0.54 -11.40
CA TYR A 29 -5.01 1.93 -11.36
C TYR A 29 -3.53 2.05 -11.71
N GLN A 30 -3.16 3.17 -12.32
CA GLN A 30 -1.76 3.44 -12.64
C GLN A 30 -0.96 3.78 -11.40
N LYS A 31 -1.60 4.37 -10.41
CA LYS A 31 -0.99 4.73 -9.13
C LYS A 31 -1.97 4.44 -8.01
N VAL A 32 -1.45 3.98 -6.88
CA VAL A 32 -2.24 3.74 -5.68
C VAL A 32 -1.65 4.57 -4.55
N ILE A 33 -2.51 5.37 -3.92
CA ILE A 33 -2.14 6.13 -2.72
C ILE A 33 -2.70 5.39 -1.52
N VAL A 34 -1.81 5.02 -0.60
CA VAL A 34 -2.19 4.40 0.67
C VAL A 34 -2.28 5.52 1.69
N GLY A 35 -3.50 5.84 2.11
CA GLY A 35 -3.75 6.89 3.08
C GLY A 35 -3.80 6.35 4.50
N VAL A 36 -2.85 6.78 5.34
CA VAL A 36 -2.78 6.35 6.74
C VAL A 36 -3.49 7.38 7.61
N GLY A 37 -4.63 6.98 8.18
CA GLY A 37 -5.45 7.88 8.97
C GLY A 37 -4.85 8.21 10.32
N ILE A 38 -4.92 9.49 10.69
CA ILE A 38 -4.52 9.97 12.00
C ILE A 38 -5.78 10.34 12.78
N ASN A 39 -5.97 9.69 13.93
CA ASN A 39 -7.11 9.97 14.80
C ASN A 39 -6.60 10.35 16.19
N ASP A 40 -6.57 11.65 16.47
CA ASP A 40 -6.04 12.19 17.73
C ASP A 40 -6.89 11.80 18.94
N SER A 41 -8.16 11.45 18.75
CA SER A 41 -9.04 11.03 19.83
C SER A 41 -8.85 9.56 20.20
N LYS A 42 -8.08 8.80 19.40
CA LYS A 42 -7.84 7.38 19.57
C LYS A 42 -6.37 7.13 19.85
N GLN A 43 -6.06 6.42 20.93
CA GLN A 43 -4.69 6.05 21.23
C GLN A 43 -4.26 4.94 20.26
N GLN A 44 -3.22 5.21 19.48
CA GLN A 44 -2.66 4.25 18.53
C GLN A 44 -1.46 3.55 19.15
N LEU A 45 -1.34 2.25 18.91
CA LEU A 45 -0.20 1.46 19.36
C LEU A 45 1.10 1.92 18.66
N TYR A 46 0.98 2.32 17.41
CA TYR A 46 2.11 2.77 16.59
C TYR A 46 1.89 4.20 16.12
N SER A 47 2.97 4.98 16.08
CA SER A 47 2.94 6.35 15.54
C SER A 47 2.66 6.33 14.04
N LEU A 48 2.33 7.50 13.48
CA LEU A 48 2.15 7.64 12.03
C LEU A 48 3.41 7.20 11.28
N ASP A 49 4.57 7.69 11.72
CA ASP A 49 5.84 7.36 11.06
C ASP A 49 6.13 5.87 11.12
N GLU A 50 5.90 5.24 12.27
CA GLU A 50 6.07 3.79 12.41
C GLU A 50 5.14 3.03 11.48
N ARG A 51 3.88 3.44 11.37
CA ARG A 51 2.91 2.78 10.50
C ARG A 51 3.28 2.92 9.03
N CYS A 52 3.74 4.09 8.61
CA CYS A 52 4.22 4.31 7.26
C CYS A 52 5.47 3.47 6.96
N GLU A 53 6.41 3.40 7.89
CA GLU A 53 7.60 2.58 7.75
C GLU A 53 7.26 1.09 7.64
N MET A 54 6.29 0.62 8.42
CA MET A 54 5.83 -0.76 8.36
C MET A 54 5.24 -1.10 6.99
N ILE A 55 4.48 -0.18 6.39
CA ILE A 55 3.93 -0.38 5.06
C ILE A 55 5.04 -0.45 4.02
N ASN A 56 6.02 0.46 4.09
CA ASN A 56 7.17 0.42 3.19
C ASN A 56 7.96 -0.87 3.33
N ALA A 57 8.22 -1.30 4.56
CA ALA A 57 8.93 -2.55 4.83
C ALA A 57 8.15 -3.76 4.30
N ALA A 58 6.83 -3.76 4.44
CA ALA A 58 5.99 -4.84 3.95
C ALA A 58 6.01 -4.93 2.41
N LEU A 59 6.05 -3.78 1.73
CA LEU A 59 6.17 -3.75 0.27
C LEU A 59 7.55 -4.24 -0.17
N ASP A 60 8.61 -3.88 0.54
CA ASP A 60 9.96 -4.37 0.27
C ASP A 60 10.06 -5.88 0.48
N ASP A 61 9.42 -6.39 1.55
CA ASP A 61 9.36 -7.82 1.82
C ASP A 61 8.62 -8.57 0.71
N LEU A 62 7.56 -7.98 0.18
CA LEU A 62 6.80 -8.55 -0.92
C LEU A 62 7.68 -8.69 -2.17
N LEU A 63 8.47 -7.67 -2.48
CA LEU A 63 9.42 -7.70 -3.59
C LEU A 63 10.49 -8.76 -3.37
N PHE A 64 11.01 -8.87 -2.16
CA PHE A 64 11.99 -9.88 -1.79
C PHE A 64 11.41 -11.29 -1.93
N GLU A 65 10.22 -11.54 -1.41
CA GLU A 65 9.54 -12.83 -1.51
C GLU A 65 9.33 -13.24 -2.97
N TYR A 66 8.97 -12.29 -3.82
CA TYR A 66 8.79 -12.57 -5.24
C TYR A 66 10.12 -12.91 -5.91
N GLU A 67 11.17 -12.18 -5.62
CA GLU A 67 12.52 -12.46 -6.16
C GLU A 67 13.00 -13.86 -5.82
N TYR A 68 12.75 -14.30 -4.60
CA TYR A 68 13.20 -15.60 -4.11
C TYR A 68 12.05 -16.59 -3.91
N ARG A 69 10.98 -16.46 -4.71
CA ARG A 69 9.76 -17.27 -4.53
C ARG A 69 9.99 -18.76 -4.59
N ASP A 70 10.95 -19.22 -5.40
CA ASP A 70 11.24 -20.64 -5.53
C ASP A 70 11.89 -21.19 -4.26
N LEU A 71 12.63 -20.37 -3.53
CA LEU A 71 13.29 -20.77 -2.29
C LEU A 71 12.35 -20.74 -1.09
N VAL A 72 11.48 -19.72 -1.02
CA VAL A 72 10.57 -19.57 0.12
C VAL A 72 9.28 -20.39 -0.03
N GLY A 73 9.02 -20.93 -1.22
CA GLY A 73 7.86 -21.77 -1.47
C GLY A 73 6.53 -21.02 -1.54
N TYR A 74 6.54 -19.70 -1.63
CA TYR A 74 5.33 -18.90 -1.73
C TYR A 74 4.83 -18.88 -3.18
N ARG A 75 3.53 -19.08 -3.33
CA ARG A 75 2.90 -19.02 -4.66
C ARG A 75 2.16 -17.70 -4.83
N PHE A 76 2.55 -16.97 -5.86
CA PHE A 76 1.88 -15.73 -6.24
C PHE A 76 0.80 -16.02 -7.28
N SER A 77 -0.38 -15.43 -7.12
CA SER A 77 -1.39 -15.46 -8.15
C SER A 77 -0.92 -14.63 -9.35
N ARG A 78 -1.57 -14.80 -10.49
CA ARG A 78 -1.24 -14.02 -11.68
C ARG A 78 -1.45 -12.52 -11.44
N SER A 79 -2.49 -12.17 -10.72
CA SER A 79 -2.77 -10.79 -10.35
C SER A 79 -1.67 -10.20 -9.46
N GLU A 80 -1.23 -10.98 -8.47
CA GLU A 80 -0.13 -10.58 -7.59
C GLU A 80 1.18 -10.41 -8.37
N GLU A 81 1.49 -11.32 -9.28
CA GLU A 81 2.70 -11.24 -10.11
C GLU A 81 2.73 -9.95 -10.94
N LYS A 82 1.61 -9.60 -11.56
CA LYS A 82 1.50 -8.36 -12.34
C LYS A 82 1.75 -7.14 -11.48
N ALA A 83 1.14 -7.09 -10.30
CA ALA A 83 1.29 -5.98 -9.36
C ALA A 83 2.73 -5.85 -8.89
N VAL A 84 3.37 -6.96 -8.52
CA VAL A 84 4.74 -6.98 -8.05
C VAL A 84 5.72 -6.54 -9.15
N CYS A 85 5.49 -6.97 -10.38
CA CYS A 85 6.33 -6.56 -11.52
C CYS A 85 6.24 -5.04 -11.73
N ARG A 86 5.04 -4.46 -11.65
CA ARG A 86 4.86 -3.01 -11.74
C ARG A 86 5.58 -2.28 -10.61
N LEU A 87 5.48 -2.82 -9.41
CA LEU A 87 6.13 -2.25 -8.23
C LEU A 87 7.65 -2.28 -8.35
N ARG A 88 8.20 -3.36 -8.92
CA ARG A 88 9.64 -3.48 -9.19
C ARG A 88 10.12 -2.44 -10.20
N GLU A 89 9.35 -2.24 -11.26
CA GLU A 89 9.70 -1.28 -12.31
C GLU A 89 9.60 0.16 -11.83
N ASN A 90 8.58 0.45 -11.01
CA ASN A 90 8.33 1.80 -10.50
C ASN A 90 7.78 1.72 -9.08
N ARG A 91 8.66 1.84 -8.09
CA ARG A 91 8.26 1.83 -6.67
C ARG A 91 7.31 2.97 -6.35
N GLY A 92 7.40 4.07 -7.11
CA GLY A 92 6.55 5.25 -6.95
C GLY A 92 5.11 5.04 -7.39
N CYS A 93 4.74 3.86 -7.94
CA CYS A 93 3.35 3.57 -8.26
C CYS A 93 2.51 3.38 -6.99
N VAL A 94 3.14 3.20 -5.84
CA VAL A 94 2.49 3.21 -4.53
C VAL A 94 3.09 4.33 -3.71
N GLU A 95 2.24 5.25 -3.27
CA GLU A 95 2.63 6.38 -2.43
C GLU A 95 1.90 6.27 -1.09
N ILE A 96 2.61 6.54 0.00
CA ILE A 96 2.05 6.45 1.35
C ILE A 96 1.94 7.85 1.92
N VAL A 97 0.73 8.25 2.33
CA VAL A 97 0.47 9.57 2.89
C VAL A 97 -0.31 9.46 4.20
N GLY A 98 0.03 10.30 5.16
CA GLY A 98 -0.76 10.45 6.37
C GLY A 98 -1.81 11.56 6.20
N TYR A 99 -2.96 11.42 6.85
CA TYR A 99 -3.99 12.44 6.78
C TYR A 99 -4.80 12.49 8.08
N ARG A 100 -5.32 13.69 8.39
CA ARG A 100 -6.15 13.93 9.58
C ARG A 100 -7.59 14.26 9.24
N ASP A 101 -7.85 14.69 8.03
CA ASP A 101 -9.17 15.14 7.57
C ASP A 101 -10.03 13.96 7.07
N LEU A 102 -11.16 14.30 6.48
CA LEU A 102 -12.03 13.27 5.92
C LEU A 102 -11.32 12.56 4.76
N THR A 103 -11.54 11.25 4.67
CA THR A 103 -10.94 10.42 3.61
C THR A 103 -11.21 10.97 2.21
N VAL A 104 -12.45 11.42 1.96
CA VAL A 104 -12.82 11.95 0.65
C VAL A 104 -12.03 13.21 0.31
N ASP A 105 -11.79 14.08 1.29
CA ASP A 105 -11.03 15.31 1.07
C ASP A 105 -9.57 15.00 0.75
N CYS A 106 -8.98 14.07 1.49
CA CYS A 106 -7.61 13.64 1.24
C CYS A 106 -7.49 12.99 -0.16
N ALA A 107 -8.44 12.15 -0.52
CA ALA A 107 -8.45 11.51 -1.84
C ALA A 107 -8.52 12.54 -2.96
N LEU A 108 -9.38 13.55 -2.82
CA LEU A 108 -9.52 14.62 -3.81
C LEU A 108 -8.23 15.43 -3.95
N ARG A 109 -7.59 15.79 -2.83
CA ARG A 109 -6.30 16.49 -2.87
C ARG A 109 -5.20 15.68 -3.53
N SER A 110 -5.28 14.36 -3.41
CA SER A 110 -4.29 13.43 -3.97
C SER A 110 -4.52 13.12 -5.46
N GLY A 111 -5.61 13.63 -6.04
CA GLY A 111 -5.93 13.40 -7.44
C GLY A 111 -6.68 12.10 -7.71
N ALA A 112 -7.15 11.46 -6.67
CA ALA A 112 -7.88 10.20 -6.81
C ALA A 112 -9.33 10.43 -7.24
#